data_9c6dfa30c79d5ac9d380a77a59cda035
#
_entry.id   9c6dfa30c79d5ac9d380a77a59cda035
#
_cell.length_a   1.000
_cell.length_b   1.000
_cell.length_c   1.000
_cell.angle_alpha   90.00
_cell.angle_beta   90.00
_cell.angle_gamma   90.00
#
_symmetry.space_group_name_H-M   'P 1'
#
loop_
_entity.id
_entity.type
_entity.pdbx_description
1 polymer ?
#
loop_
_entity_poly.entity_id
_entity_poly.type
_entity_poly.pdbx_seq_one_letter_code
_entity_poly.pdbx_strand_id
1 'polypeptide(L)'
;GPNSNCWIEYKYKQALPTKCTSKIKINLSEQQRIWLTRQKEHGMFTYTVFASGDLVYVTEDFTLTHITVKEFNKKAVSFKNFIEALTKHCLGDKK
;
A
#
# COMPACT_ATOMS: atom_id res chain seq x y z
N GLY A 1 11.52 -15.86 -2.40
CA GLY A 1 12.13 -16.77 -3.29
C GLY A 1 12.15 -16.29 -4.69
N PRO A 2 12.74 -17.00 -5.56
CA PRO A 2 12.85 -16.52 -6.93
C PRO A 2 11.49 -16.31 -7.55
N ASN A 3 10.46 -16.84 -6.95
CA ASN A 3 9.15 -16.66 -7.49
C ASN A 3 8.35 -15.64 -6.77
N SER A 4 8.97 -14.80 -6.01
CA SER A 4 8.25 -13.77 -5.34
C SER A 4 7.90 -12.71 -6.32
N ASN A 5 6.69 -12.63 -6.73
CA ASN A 5 6.24 -11.65 -7.68
C ASN A 5 5.42 -10.61 -6.96
N CYS A 6 6.08 -9.81 -6.18
CA CYS A 6 5.40 -8.80 -5.39
C CYS A 6 6.01 -7.44 -5.69
N TRP A 7 5.19 -6.50 -6.07
CA TRP A 7 5.62 -5.13 -6.32
C TRP A 7 4.87 -4.20 -5.41
N ILE A 8 5.59 -3.30 -4.76
CA ILE A 8 5.00 -2.37 -3.82
C ILE A 8 5.39 -0.97 -4.20
N GLU A 9 4.41 -0.12 -4.44
CA GLU A 9 4.63 1.28 -4.65
C GLU A 9 4.47 1.96 -3.29
N TYR A 10 5.54 2.47 -2.74
CA TYR A 10 5.57 2.97 -1.38
C TYR A 10 5.50 4.49 -1.38
N LYS A 11 4.56 5.05 -0.64
CA LYS A 11 4.39 6.49 -0.48
C LYS A 11 4.41 6.81 1.01
N TYR A 12 5.16 7.81 1.40
CA TYR A 12 5.29 8.19 2.80
C TYR A 12 4.89 9.63 2.98
N LYS A 13 4.13 9.93 4.05
CA LYS A 13 3.81 11.28 4.43
C LYS A 13 4.18 11.47 5.89
N GLN A 14 4.97 12.49 6.17
CA GLN A 14 5.51 12.68 7.51
C GLN A 14 4.42 12.91 8.55
N ALA A 15 3.40 13.66 8.22
CA ALA A 15 2.31 13.95 9.14
C ALA A 15 0.98 13.95 8.42
N LEU A 16 -0.04 13.47 9.10
CA LEU A 16 -1.39 13.47 8.56
C LEU A 16 -2.14 14.68 9.04
N PRO A 17 -3.17 15.13 8.30
CA PRO A 17 -4.07 16.16 8.80
C PRO A 17 -4.68 15.74 10.13
N THR A 18 -5.04 16.72 10.94
CA THR A 18 -5.58 16.44 12.27
C THR A 18 -7.06 16.07 12.24
N LYS A 19 -7.80 16.55 11.24
CA LYS A 19 -9.23 16.26 11.17
C LYS A 19 -9.48 14.92 10.51
N CYS A 20 -10.31 14.10 11.11
CA CYS A 20 -10.57 12.77 10.58
C CYS A 20 -11.32 12.80 9.25
N THR A 21 -11.99 13.90 8.92
CA THR A 21 -12.67 14.03 7.64
C THR A 21 -11.76 14.58 6.54
N SER A 22 -10.56 15.00 6.88
CA SER A 22 -9.62 15.49 5.88
C SER A 22 -9.20 14.36 4.94
N LYS A 23 -8.93 14.72 3.69
CA LYS A 23 -8.54 13.75 2.69
C LYS A 23 -7.02 13.70 2.58
N ILE A 24 -6.51 12.51 2.41
CA ILE A 24 -5.10 12.30 2.17
C ILE A 24 -4.96 11.93 0.70
N LYS A 25 -4.16 12.68 -0.02
CA LYS A 25 -3.98 12.43 -1.44
C LYS A 25 -2.99 11.29 -1.66
N ILE A 26 -3.39 10.33 -2.48
CA ILE A 26 -2.53 9.23 -2.87
C ILE A 26 -1.95 9.59 -4.24
N ASN A 27 -0.65 9.88 -4.28
CA ASN A 27 -0.03 10.42 -5.47
C ASN A 27 0.52 9.35 -6.38
N LEU A 28 -0.32 8.59 -6.98
CA LEU A 28 0.09 7.68 -8.04
C LEU A 28 -0.07 8.39 -9.37
N SER A 29 0.96 8.41 -10.17
CA SER A 29 0.84 8.95 -11.51
C SER A 29 -0.02 8.01 -12.35
N GLU A 30 -0.53 8.52 -13.45
CA GLU A 30 -1.31 7.68 -14.35
C GLU A 30 -0.49 6.52 -14.88
N GLN A 31 0.76 6.76 -15.17
CA GLN A 31 1.65 5.70 -15.64
C GLN A 31 1.86 4.63 -14.58
N GLN A 32 1.99 5.04 -13.32
CA GLN A 32 2.11 4.07 -12.24
C GLN A 32 0.84 3.23 -12.10
N ARG A 33 -0.32 3.85 -12.22
CA ARG A 33 -1.59 3.13 -12.15
C ARG A 33 -1.71 2.10 -13.26
N ILE A 34 -1.37 2.50 -14.48
CA ILE A 34 -1.43 1.60 -15.62
C ILE A 34 -0.48 0.43 -15.43
N TRP A 35 0.74 0.72 -15.01
CA TRP A 35 1.75 -0.31 -14.84
C TRP A 35 1.35 -1.30 -13.75
N LEU A 36 0.88 -0.79 -12.60
CA LEU A 36 0.48 -1.66 -11.50
C LEU A 36 -0.71 -2.53 -11.89
N THR A 37 -1.69 -1.95 -12.59
CA THR A 37 -2.85 -2.71 -13.05
C THR A 37 -2.42 -3.82 -13.98
N ARG A 38 -1.51 -3.52 -14.88
CA ARG A 38 -1.04 -4.50 -15.85
C ARG A 38 -0.29 -5.63 -15.17
N GLN A 39 0.56 -5.31 -14.18
CA GLN A 39 1.29 -6.34 -13.46
C GLN A 39 0.34 -7.23 -12.66
N LYS A 40 -0.69 -6.64 -12.08
CA LYS A 40 -1.68 -7.40 -11.34
C LYS A 40 -2.43 -8.36 -12.27
N GLU A 41 -2.75 -7.91 -13.47
CA GLU A 41 -3.41 -8.76 -14.45
C GLU A 41 -2.55 -9.93 -14.88
N HIS A 42 -1.23 -9.79 -14.76
CA HIS A 42 -0.32 -10.86 -15.09
C HIS A 42 -0.02 -11.77 -13.89
N GLY A 43 -0.76 -11.63 -12.81
CA GLY A 43 -0.61 -12.52 -11.66
C GLY A 43 0.39 -12.07 -10.63
N MET A 44 0.98 -10.90 -10.79
CA MET A 44 1.90 -10.38 -9.78
C MET A 44 1.11 -9.76 -8.64
N PHE A 45 1.57 -9.97 -7.41
CA PHE A 45 0.96 -9.31 -6.27
C PHE A 45 1.44 -7.85 -6.27
N THR A 46 0.53 -6.92 -6.48
CA THR A 46 0.88 -5.51 -6.55
C THR A 46 0.07 -4.73 -5.52
N TYR A 47 0.74 -3.85 -4.80
CA TYR A 47 0.12 -3.07 -3.74
C TYR A 47 0.63 -1.65 -3.77
N THR A 48 -0.22 -0.72 -3.35
CA THR A 48 0.21 0.62 -2.98
C THR A 48 0.21 0.68 -1.46
N VAL A 49 1.30 1.13 -0.90
CA VAL A 49 1.44 1.26 0.54
C VAL A 49 1.60 2.74 0.86
N PHE A 50 0.68 3.26 1.65
CA PHE A 50 0.74 4.64 2.08
C PHE A 50 1.06 4.64 3.57
N ALA A 51 2.18 5.22 3.95
CA ALA A 51 2.65 5.18 5.32
C ALA A 51 2.72 6.56 5.93
N SER A 52 2.47 6.63 7.22
CA SER A 52 2.69 7.83 8.00
C SER A 52 3.04 7.40 9.42
N GLY A 53 4.15 7.90 9.94
CA GLY A 53 4.64 7.45 11.23
C GLY A 53 4.90 5.95 11.20
N ASP A 54 4.36 5.24 12.18
CA ASP A 54 4.53 3.80 12.25
C ASP A 54 3.38 3.03 11.64
N LEU A 55 2.45 3.70 11.00
CA LEU A 55 1.25 3.06 10.44
C LEU A 55 1.32 3.02 8.94
N VAL A 56 0.80 1.95 8.37
CA VAL A 56 0.74 1.82 6.92
C VAL A 56 -0.66 1.39 6.50
N TYR A 57 -1.10 1.95 5.38
CA TYR A 57 -2.36 1.59 4.73
C TYR A 57 -1.99 0.93 3.41
N VAL A 58 -2.48 -0.29 3.21
CA VAL A 58 -2.14 -1.08 2.03
C VAL A 58 -3.39 -1.26 1.19
N THR A 59 -3.28 -1.05 -0.10
CA THR A 59 -4.42 -1.23 -0.98
C THR A 59 -3.99 -1.82 -2.31
N GLU A 60 -4.87 -2.61 -2.90
CA GLU A 60 -4.72 -3.09 -4.26
C GLU A 60 -5.58 -2.27 -5.22
N ASP A 61 -6.29 -1.27 -4.73
CA ASP A 61 -7.16 -0.47 -5.57
C ASP A 61 -6.37 0.72 -6.11
N PHE A 62 -5.89 0.60 -7.31
CA PHE A 62 -5.06 1.64 -7.92
C PHE A 62 -5.87 2.80 -8.49
N THR A 63 -7.19 2.75 -8.35
CA THR A 63 -8.03 3.86 -8.77
C THR A 63 -8.21 4.91 -7.67
N LEU A 64 -7.83 4.58 -6.44
CA LEU A 64 -7.96 5.51 -5.34
C LEU A 64 -7.08 6.73 -5.54
N THR A 65 -7.66 7.91 -5.39
CA THR A 65 -6.90 9.16 -5.44
C THR A 65 -6.78 9.80 -4.07
N HIS A 66 -7.72 9.49 -3.19
CA HIS A 66 -7.75 10.04 -1.83
C HIS A 66 -8.33 9.03 -0.87
N ILE A 67 -7.90 9.10 0.38
CA ILE A 67 -8.58 8.42 1.48
C ILE A 67 -8.73 9.43 2.60
N THR A 68 -9.70 9.22 3.48
CA THR A 68 -9.84 10.11 4.64
C THR A 68 -8.91 9.65 5.74
N VAL A 69 -8.57 10.58 6.64
CA VAL A 69 -7.78 10.24 7.82
C VAL A 69 -8.49 9.16 8.62
N LYS A 70 -9.82 9.26 8.70
CA LYS A 70 -10.60 8.25 9.42
C LYS A 70 -10.40 6.87 8.83
N GLU A 71 -10.45 6.77 7.51
CA GLU A 71 -10.25 5.48 6.85
C GLU A 71 -8.85 4.96 7.04
N PHE A 72 -7.87 5.85 6.96
CA PHE A 72 -6.48 5.48 7.19
C PHE A 72 -6.33 4.89 8.60
N ASN A 73 -6.85 5.58 9.61
CA ASN A 73 -6.70 5.11 10.99
C ASN A 73 -7.45 3.81 11.24
N LYS A 74 -8.57 3.61 10.55
CA LYS A 74 -9.36 2.41 10.74
C LYS A 74 -8.68 1.18 10.14
N LYS A 75 -8.04 1.35 8.99
CA LYS A 75 -7.50 0.21 8.25
C LYS A 75 -6.00 0.07 8.33
N ALA A 76 -5.28 1.07 8.81
CA ALA A 76 -3.83 1.01 8.87
C ALA A 76 -3.38 0.00 9.91
N VAL A 77 -2.25 -0.63 9.61
CA VAL A 77 -1.62 -1.56 10.54
C VAL A 77 -0.23 -1.03 10.86
N SER A 78 0.37 -1.55 11.92
CA SER A 78 1.72 -1.13 12.24
C SER A 78 2.67 -1.56 11.14
N PHE A 79 3.74 -0.80 10.98
CA PHE A 79 4.76 -1.14 9.98
C PHE A 79 5.32 -2.53 10.23
N LYS A 80 5.52 -2.89 11.49
CA LYS A 80 6.04 -4.20 11.85
C LYS A 80 5.08 -5.30 11.38
N ASN A 81 3.78 -5.14 11.62
CA ASN A 81 2.80 -6.13 11.18
C ASN A 81 2.74 -6.22 9.67
N PHE A 82 2.87 -5.08 8.99
CA PHE A 82 2.90 -5.07 7.54
C PHE A 82 4.08 -5.88 7.01
N ILE A 83 5.26 -5.68 7.59
CA ILE A 83 6.45 -6.40 7.14
C ILE A 83 6.30 -7.90 7.37
N GLU A 84 5.72 -8.29 8.50
CA GLU A 84 5.51 -9.71 8.77
C GLU A 84 4.55 -10.32 7.76
N ALA A 85 3.45 -9.63 7.45
CA ALA A 85 2.50 -10.13 6.48
C ALA A 85 3.13 -10.19 5.09
N LEU A 86 3.91 -9.19 4.73
CA LEU A 86 4.58 -9.14 3.44
C LEU A 86 5.54 -10.32 3.29
N THR A 87 6.28 -10.62 4.34
CA THR A 87 7.21 -11.73 4.32
C THR A 87 6.47 -13.05 4.04
N LYS A 88 5.34 -13.23 4.70
CA LYS A 88 4.57 -14.45 4.48
C LYS A 88 4.01 -14.54 3.07
N HIS A 89 3.52 -13.40 2.54
CA HIS A 89 2.86 -13.45 1.24
C HIS A 89 3.83 -13.45 0.09
N CYS A 90 4.81 -12.59 0.14
CA CYS A 90 5.63 -12.35 -1.04
C CYS A 90 6.91 -13.16 -1.05
N LEU A 91 7.50 -13.37 0.10
CA LEU A 91 8.72 -14.16 0.17
C LEU A 91 8.45 -15.63 0.41
N GLY A 92 7.21 -15.96 0.55
CA GLY A 92 6.78 -17.32 0.72
C GLY A 92 7.18 -17.85 2.05
N ASP A 93 6.76 -18.98 2.31
CA ASP A 93 7.07 -19.51 3.41
C ASP A 93 7.99 -20.39 3.12
N LYS A 94 8.78 -20.34 2.71
CA LYS A 94 9.68 -21.12 2.42
C LYS A 94 9.93 -21.96 3.28
N LYS A 95 9.66 -22.36 3.67
CA LYS A 95 9.72 -23.03 4.47
C LYS A 95 10.14 -23.60 4.30
#